data_d8b2a4d46d0b3357b0f9ad30b944038c
#
_entry.id   d8b2a4d46d0b3357b0f9ad30b944038c
#
_cell.length_a   1.000
_cell.length_b   1.000
_cell.length_c   1.000
_cell.angle_alpha   90.00
_cell.angle_beta   90.00
_cell.angle_gamma   90.00
#
_symmetry.space_group_name_H-M   'P 1'
#
loop_
_entity.id
_entity.type
_entity.pdbx_description
1 polymer ?
#
loop_
_entity_poly.entity_id
_entity_poly.type
_entity_poly.pdbx_seq_one_letter_code
_entity_poly.pdbx_strand_id
1 'polypeptide(L)'
;VLISSLLCLLAAAPDAAPTVSRRLAQDILFLTETPKDLCETGDEHAQISCLIAARYAKDAASKKTALALYEANGTVVGQLAEQDFDGGYRGQIHLVPRLGVGAHRRHLEWISAALLDFETFFAALGGTPNYRWRALEFRLFESVKRRTPSAFAVDWSVAYNVSGSLFGDDAGVRNTLFHELFHLNDQAHRGWSGRALGALYDGILAKCGERSPCLEPYTPDTLKVKGGTYYAFHKGNGVGEYAAELARRYYMEHRAVLRKQAVKRPFKCGPPENAKAWAALVEEFFGGVDLVPACTK
;
A
#
# COMPACT_ATOMS: atom_id res chain seq x y z
N VAL A 1 -3.47 -60.30 5.46
CA VAL A 1 -3.76 -59.22 6.41
C VAL A 1 -3.25 -57.93 5.77
N LEU A 2 -4.14 -57.16 5.17
CA LEU A 2 -3.86 -55.86 4.60
C LEU A 2 -4.14 -54.79 5.67
N ILE A 3 -3.08 -54.09 6.12
CA ILE A 3 -3.19 -52.95 7.03
C ILE A 3 -3.37 -51.70 6.17
N SER A 4 -4.60 -51.18 6.14
CA SER A 4 -4.93 -49.88 5.52
C SER A 4 -4.50 -48.75 6.47
N SER A 5 -3.40 -48.08 6.16
CA SER A 5 -3.00 -46.86 6.86
C SER A 5 -3.87 -45.69 6.43
N LEU A 6 -4.74 -45.26 7.32
CA LEU A 6 -5.58 -44.05 7.17
C LEU A 6 -4.67 -42.83 7.42
N LEU A 7 -4.22 -42.17 6.35
CA LEU A 7 -3.57 -40.86 6.46
C LEU A 7 -4.65 -39.81 6.83
N CYS A 8 -4.67 -39.40 8.08
CA CYS A 8 -5.41 -38.20 8.50
C CYS A 8 -4.69 -36.96 7.92
N LEU A 9 -5.20 -36.39 6.85
CA LEU A 9 -4.87 -35.03 6.42
C LEU A 9 -5.38 -34.06 7.52
N LEU A 10 -4.47 -33.60 8.38
CA LEU A 10 -4.71 -32.44 9.23
C LEU A 10 -4.88 -31.24 8.29
N ALA A 11 -6.13 -30.82 8.06
CA ALA A 11 -6.41 -29.54 7.47
C ALA A 11 -5.81 -28.48 8.41
N ALA A 12 -4.83 -27.73 7.91
CA ALA A 12 -4.32 -26.55 8.61
C ALA A 12 -5.51 -25.63 8.89
N ALA A 13 -5.68 -25.21 10.14
CA ALA A 13 -6.65 -24.20 10.49
C ALA A 13 -6.38 -22.96 9.61
N PRO A 14 -7.42 -22.27 9.11
CA PRO A 14 -7.21 -21.05 8.38
C PRO A 14 -6.40 -20.11 9.25
N ASP A 15 -5.28 -19.60 8.70
CA ASP A 15 -4.42 -18.64 9.39
C ASP A 15 -5.32 -17.51 9.90
N ALA A 16 -5.22 -17.22 11.22
CA ALA A 16 -5.97 -16.14 11.83
C ALA A 16 -5.72 -14.86 11.05
N ALA A 17 -6.78 -14.09 10.76
CA ALA A 17 -6.66 -12.82 10.04
C ALA A 17 -5.57 -11.97 10.71
N PRO A 18 -4.66 -11.37 9.93
CA PRO A 18 -3.57 -10.58 10.51
C PRO A 18 -4.14 -9.44 11.35
N THR A 19 -3.56 -9.22 12.53
CA THR A 19 -3.96 -8.16 13.46
C THR A 19 -2.76 -7.28 13.81
N VAL A 20 -3.01 -6.01 14.12
CA VAL A 20 -2.01 -5.15 14.77
C VAL A 20 -1.98 -5.52 16.24
N SER A 21 -0.82 -5.87 16.78
CA SER A 21 -0.71 -6.21 18.20
C SER A 21 -0.83 -4.97 19.08
N ARG A 22 -1.27 -5.17 20.35
CA ARG A 22 -1.35 -4.10 21.36
C ARG A 22 -0.01 -3.37 21.51
N ARG A 23 1.10 -4.11 21.55
CA ARG A 23 2.44 -3.52 21.67
C ARG A 23 2.75 -2.59 20.50
N LEU A 24 2.55 -3.02 19.28
CA LEU A 24 2.77 -2.20 18.09
C LEU A 24 1.86 -0.97 18.07
N ALA A 25 0.58 -1.13 18.41
CA ALA A 25 -0.34 -0.01 18.53
C ALA A 25 0.14 1.01 19.57
N GLN A 26 0.61 0.55 20.72
CA GLN A 26 1.17 1.40 21.77
C GLN A 26 2.40 2.15 21.29
N ASP A 27 3.33 1.46 20.63
CA ASP A 27 4.59 2.03 20.13
C ASP A 27 4.34 3.17 19.13
N ILE A 28 3.43 2.98 18.16
CA ILE A 28 3.15 4.03 17.16
C ILE A 28 2.24 5.16 17.67
N LEU A 29 1.37 4.87 18.63
CA LEU A 29 0.48 5.89 19.20
C LEU A 29 1.22 6.82 20.18
N PHE A 30 2.12 6.29 21.00
CA PHE A 30 2.73 7.04 22.11
C PHE A 30 4.25 7.19 22.00
N LEU A 31 4.91 6.45 21.07
CA LEU A 31 6.37 6.40 20.97
C LEU A 31 6.99 5.98 22.33
N THR A 32 7.78 6.86 22.92
CA THR A 32 8.43 6.64 24.25
C THR A 32 7.60 7.17 25.43
N GLU A 33 6.45 7.80 25.17
CA GLU A 33 5.66 8.54 26.17
C GLU A 33 4.44 7.77 26.68
N THR A 34 4.44 6.46 26.58
CA THR A 34 3.26 5.67 27.03
C THR A 34 3.04 5.81 28.52
N PRO A 35 1.86 6.28 28.98
CA PRO A 35 1.52 6.28 30.39
C PRO A 35 1.53 4.84 30.95
N LYS A 36 2.05 4.67 32.17
CA LYS A 36 2.00 3.38 32.86
C LYS A 36 0.54 2.94 33.06
N ASP A 37 0.30 1.65 32.95
CA ASP A 37 -0.99 1.00 33.24
C ASP A 37 -2.16 1.51 32.37
N LEU A 38 -1.85 2.14 31.22
CA LEU A 38 -2.88 2.63 30.31
C LEU A 38 -3.51 1.47 29.52
N CYS A 39 -4.84 1.32 29.61
CA CYS A 39 -5.61 0.39 28.80
C CYS A 39 -5.20 -1.10 28.97
N GLU A 40 -5.03 -1.57 30.22
CA GLU A 40 -4.63 -2.95 30.52
C GLU A 40 -5.79 -3.92 30.68
N THR A 41 -7.02 -3.43 30.68
CA THR A 41 -8.23 -4.24 30.90
C THR A 41 -8.93 -4.59 29.58
N GLY A 42 -9.57 -5.75 29.55
CA GLY A 42 -10.28 -6.27 28.38
C GLY A 42 -9.38 -7.13 27.48
N ASP A 43 -9.95 -7.57 26.36
CA ASP A 43 -9.21 -8.27 25.31
C ASP A 43 -8.32 -7.31 24.52
N GLU A 44 -7.48 -7.85 23.64
CA GLU A 44 -6.51 -7.04 22.86
C GLU A 44 -7.21 -5.98 22.01
N HIS A 45 -8.38 -6.28 21.44
CA HIS A 45 -9.17 -5.33 20.65
C HIS A 45 -9.64 -4.14 21.52
N ALA A 46 -10.19 -4.41 22.70
CA ALA A 46 -10.62 -3.38 23.64
C ALA A 46 -9.45 -2.52 24.14
N GLN A 47 -8.29 -3.14 24.39
CA GLN A 47 -7.08 -2.46 24.80
C GLN A 47 -6.58 -1.51 23.72
N ILE A 48 -6.54 -1.94 22.45
CA ILE A 48 -6.12 -1.08 21.31
C ILE A 48 -7.11 0.06 21.10
N SER A 49 -8.42 -0.21 21.14
CA SER A 49 -9.46 0.82 21.04
C SER A 49 -9.32 1.87 22.15
N CYS A 50 -9.02 1.43 23.38
CA CYS A 50 -8.72 2.32 24.49
C CYS A 50 -7.47 3.18 24.24
N LEU A 51 -6.37 2.59 23.72
CA LEU A 51 -5.14 3.32 23.39
C LEU A 51 -5.40 4.40 22.32
N ILE A 52 -6.16 4.06 21.27
CA ILE A 52 -6.57 5.02 20.23
C ILE A 52 -7.40 6.15 20.85
N ALA A 53 -8.41 5.80 21.66
CA ALA A 53 -9.26 6.78 22.31
C ALA A 53 -8.47 7.76 23.21
N ALA A 54 -7.49 7.24 23.96
CA ALA A 54 -6.62 8.03 24.82
C ALA A 54 -5.71 8.95 24.01
N ARG A 55 -5.07 8.41 22.96
CA ARG A 55 -4.16 9.21 22.13
C ARG A 55 -4.83 10.37 21.43
N TYR A 56 -6.04 10.14 20.93
CA TYR A 56 -6.84 11.13 20.20
C TYR A 56 -7.81 11.92 21.10
N ALA A 57 -7.70 11.83 22.43
CA ALA A 57 -8.67 12.40 23.35
C ALA A 57 -8.93 13.90 23.18
N LYS A 58 -7.88 14.65 22.75
CA LYS A 58 -7.96 16.13 22.57
C LYS A 58 -8.60 16.56 21.25
N ASP A 59 -8.90 15.64 20.33
CA ASP A 59 -9.56 15.91 19.05
C ASP A 59 -10.68 14.89 18.80
N ALA A 60 -11.90 15.26 19.15
CA ALA A 60 -13.07 14.37 19.08
C ALA A 60 -13.35 13.83 17.67
N ALA A 61 -13.13 14.65 16.63
CA ALA A 61 -13.34 14.24 15.24
C ALA A 61 -12.27 13.21 14.81
N SER A 62 -10.99 13.48 15.07
CA SER A 62 -9.91 12.54 14.79
C SER A 62 -10.06 11.25 15.59
N LYS A 63 -10.46 11.34 16.88
CA LYS A 63 -10.77 10.14 17.69
C LYS A 63 -11.84 9.27 17.06
N LYS A 64 -12.95 9.88 16.61
CA LYS A 64 -14.04 9.16 15.95
C LYS A 64 -13.54 8.45 14.68
N THR A 65 -12.78 9.14 13.83
CA THR A 65 -12.26 8.57 12.58
C THR A 65 -11.26 7.44 12.86
N ALA A 66 -10.32 7.62 13.79
CA ALA A 66 -9.32 6.61 14.12
C ALA A 66 -9.94 5.33 14.71
N LEU A 67 -10.92 5.47 15.61
CA LEU A 67 -11.67 4.33 16.15
C LEU A 67 -12.49 3.62 15.07
N ALA A 68 -13.23 4.37 14.23
CA ALA A 68 -14.03 3.78 13.17
C ALA A 68 -13.16 3.03 12.15
N LEU A 69 -11.96 3.53 11.85
CA LEU A 69 -11.01 2.86 10.98
C LEU A 69 -10.50 1.55 11.60
N TYR A 70 -10.15 1.57 12.88
CA TYR A 70 -9.69 0.37 13.57
C TYR A 70 -10.80 -0.69 13.65
N GLU A 71 -12.02 -0.32 14.00
CA GLU A 71 -13.17 -1.23 14.04
C GLU A 71 -13.49 -1.85 12.66
N ALA A 72 -13.41 -1.08 11.61
CA ALA A 72 -13.75 -1.54 10.25
C ALA A 72 -12.66 -2.36 9.59
N ASN A 73 -11.39 -2.09 9.89
CA ASN A 73 -10.26 -2.57 9.10
C ASN A 73 -9.10 -3.14 9.94
N GLY A 74 -9.11 -2.95 11.26
CA GLY A 74 -8.01 -3.35 12.15
C GLY A 74 -6.75 -2.47 12.03
N THR A 75 -6.83 -1.35 11.31
CA THR A 75 -5.69 -0.47 11.05
C THR A 75 -5.54 0.58 12.13
N VAL A 76 -4.30 0.79 12.57
CA VAL A 76 -3.93 1.80 13.56
C VAL A 76 -3.13 2.92 12.91
N VAL A 77 -3.51 4.17 13.17
CA VAL A 77 -2.78 5.35 12.70
C VAL A 77 -2.12 6.05 13.89
N GLY A 78 -0.81 6.17 13.85
CA GLY A 78 0.00 6.79 14.90
C GLY A 78 1.08 7.67 14.29
N GLN A 79 2.28 7.64 14.87
CA GLN A 79 3.40 8.51 14.54
C GLN A 79 4.64 7.71 14.19
N LEU A 80 5.46 8.23 13.26
CA LEU A 80 6.82 7.79 13.08
C LEU A 80 7.70 8.45 14.16
N ALA A 81 8.61 7.69 14.76
CA ALA A 81 9.61 8.25 15.66
C ALA A 81 10.52 9.24 14.90
N GLU A 82 10.96 10.28 15.61
CA GLU A 82 11.88 11.25 15.02
C GLU A 82 13.19 10.57 14.62
N GLN A 83 13.61 10.80 13.38
CA GLN A 83 14.82 10.17 12.82
C GLN A 83 15.35 10.92 11.61
N ASP A 84 16.63 10.68 11.30
CA ASP A 84 17.21 11.04 10.03
C ASP A 84 17.07 9.87 9.05
N PHE A 85 16.56 10.17 7.87
CA PHE A 85 16.31 9.21 6.79
C PHE A 85 17.28 9.46 5.64
N ASP A 86 17.96 8.40 5.20
CA ASP A 86 18.80 8.48 4.01
C ASP A 86 17.94 8.47 2.74
N GLY A 87 17.79 9.62 2.16
CA GLY A 87 17.05 9.81 0.91
C GLY A 87 17.84 9.44 -0.35
N GLY A 88 18.98 8.75 -0.22
CA GLY A 88 19.87 8.41 -1.33
C GLY A 88 20.39 9.68 -2.03
N TYR A 89 20.12 9.82 -3.33
CA TYR A 89 20.52 11.02 -4.08
C TYR A 89 19.90 12.33 -3.54
N ARG A 90 18.88 12.23 -2.66
CA ARG A 90 18.27 13.39 -2.00
C ARG A 90 19.01 13.81 -0.73
N GLY A 91 20.01 13.03 -0.28
CA GLY A 91 20.76 13.24 0.97
C GLY A 91 19.92 12.96 2.21
N GLN A 92 20.46 13.32 3.37
CA GLN A 92 19.79 13.14 4.66
C GLN A 92 18.53 14.01 4.76
N ILE A 93 17.46 13.42 5.23
CA ILE A 93 16.14 14.04 5.39
C ILE A 93 15.71 13.84 6.84
N HIS A 94 15.51 14.94 7.56
CA HIS A 94 15.02 14.89 8.93
C HIS A 94 13.51 14.69 8.95
N LEU A 95 13.05 13.64 9.63
CA LEU A 95 11.63 13.26 9.76
C LEU A 95 11.18 13.52 11.20
N VAL A 96 10.10 14.29 11.35
CA VAL A 96 9.54 14.62 12.67
C VAL A 96 8.15 14.00 12.82
N PRO A 97 7.79 13.48 14.03
CA PRO A 97 6.50 12.86 14.28
C PRO A 97 5.33 13.81 14.00
N ARG A 98 4.25 13.27 13.44
CA ARG A 98 2.98 13.97 13.30
C ARG A 98 1.84 13.04 13.67
N LEU A 99 0.75 13.60 14.21
CA LEU A 99 -0.48 12.87 14.47
C LEU A 99 -1.60 13.44 13.60
N GLY A 100 -2.56 12.61 13.22
CA GLY A 100 -3.70 13.03 12.40
C GLY A 100 -4.75 13.85 13.17
N VAL A 101 -4.33 14.97 13.77
CA VAL A 101 -5.18 15.89 14.56
C VAL A 101 -5.04 17.32 14.06
N GLY A 102 -6.00 18.19 14.39
CA GLY A 102 -5.94 19.60 14.05
C GLY A 102 -5.74 19.83 12.55
N ALA A 103 -4.66 20.53 12.16
CA ALA A 103 -4.34 20.81 10.76
C ALA A 103 -4.05 19.54 9.93
N HIS A 104 -3.64 18.44 10.59
CA HIS A 104 -3.32 17.16 9.94
C HIS A 104 -4.48 16.16 9.96
N ARG A 105 -5.65 16.51 10.52
CA ARG A 105 -6.85 15.64 10.55
C ARG A 105 -7.24 15.14 9.17
N ARG A 106 -7.19 15.97 8.16
CA ARG A 106 -7.51 15.60 6.78
C ARG A 106 -6.73 14.39 6.27
N HIS A 107 -5.49 14.18 6.72
CA HIS A 107 -4.67 13.04 6.32
C HIS A 107 -5.19 11.74 6.92
N LEU A 108 -5.65 11.76 8.18
CA LEU A 108 -6.34 10.63 8.79
C LEU A 108 -7.66 10.31 8.07
N GLU A 109 -8.42 11.34 7.71
CA GLU A 109 -9.67 11.19 6.94
C GLU A 109 -9.41 10.61 5.54
N TRP A 110 -8.37 11.07 4.84
CA TRP A 110 -7.99 10.55 3.53
C TRP A 110 -7.48 9.10 3.59
N ILE A 111 -6.68 8.74 4.60
CA ILE A 111 -6.26 7.35 4.84
C ILE A 111 -7.49 6.47 5.07
N SER A 112 -8.39 6.88 5.96
CA SER A 112 -9.63 6.16 6.24
C SER A 112 -10.49 5.99 4.99
N ALA A 113 -10.68 7.05 4.20
CA ALA A 113 -11.43 6.99 2.95
C ALA A 113 -10.78 6.08 1.90
N ALA A 114 -9.44 6.07 1.81
CA ALA A 114 -8.71 5.20 0.90
C ALA A 114 -8.89 3.72 1.26
N LEU A 115 -8.75 3.37 2.54
CA LEU A 115 -8.91 1.99 3.00
C LEU A 115 -10.37 1.51 2.85
N LEU A 116 -11.35 2.36 3.08
CA LEU A 116 -12.76 2.06 2.82
C LEU A 116 -13.04 1.86 1.32
N ASP A 117 -12.40 2.65 0.44
CA ASP A 117 -12.49 2.44 -1.01
C ASP A 117 -11.87 1.10 -1.42
N PHE A 118 -10.78 0.67 -0.77
CA PHE A 118 -10.18 -0.66 -1.01
C PHE A 118 -11.09 -1.79 -0.53
N GLU A 119 -11.75 -1.67 0.63
CA GLU A 119 -12.77 -2.63 1.07
C GLU A 119 -13.89 -2.77 0.03
N THR A 120 -14.42 -1.65 -0.44
CA THR A 120 -15.46 -1.60 -1.46
C THR A 120 -14.98 -2.19 -2.79
N PHE A 121 -13.74 -1.87 -3.18
CA PHE A 121 -13.11 -2.36 -4.39
C PHE A 121 -12.94 -3.87 -4.37
N PHE A 122 -12.33 -4.44 -3.34
CA PHE A 122 -12.10 -5.88 -3.24
C PHE A 122 -13.41 -6.67 -3.08
N ALA A 123 -14.39 -6.13 -2.38
CA ALA A 123 -15.72 -6.73 -2.29
C ALA A 123 -16.42 -6.77 -3.66
N ALA A 124 -16.31 -5.72 -4.47
CA ALA A 124 -16.91 -5.62 -5.79
C ALA A 124 -16.12 -6.38 -6.86
N LEU A 125 -14.81 -6.50 -6.71
CA LEU A 125 -13.94 -7.26 -7.63
C LEU A 125 -14.33 -8.74 -7.66
N GLY A 126 -14.69 -9.29 -6.50
CA GLY A 126 -14.98 -10.71 -6.32
C GLY A 126 -13.72 -11.57 -6.34
N GLY A 127 -13.90 -12.89 -6.42
CA GLY A 127 -12.79 -13.84 -6.35
C GLY A 127 -12.16 -13.97 -4.96
N THR A 128 -10.96 -14.51 -4.91
CA THR A 128 -10.16 -14.68 -3.68
C THR A 128 -8.81 -13.99 -3.87
N PRO A 129 -8.75 -12.65 -3.72
CA PRO A 129 -7.50 -11.93 -3.90
C PRO A 129 -6.48 -12.34 -2.82
N ASN A 130 -5.26 -12.63 -3.26
CA ASN A 130 -4.10 -12.88 -2.39
C ASN A 130 -3.37 -11.55 -2.14
N TYR A 131 -4.10 -10.59 -1.59
CA TYR A 131 -3.64 -9.23 -1.37
C TYR A 131 -4.15 -8.72 -0.02
N ARG A 132 -3.24 -8.23 0.83
CA ARG A 132 -3.58 -7.71 2.15
C ARG A 132 -3.70 -6.18 2.11
N TRP A 133 -4.83 -5.67 2.60
CA TRP A 133 -5.10 -4.23 2.75
C TRP A 133 -5.67 -3.86 4.13
N ARG A 134 -5.65 -4.82 5.08
CA ARG A 134 -6.22 -4.70 6.43
C ARG A 134 -5.16 -4.88 7.49
N ALA A 135 -5.48 -4.45 8.70
CA ALA A 135 -4.63 -4.57 9.87
C ALA A 135 -3.22 -4.00 9.61
N LEU A 136 -3.19 -2.75 9.18
CA LEU A 136 -1.99 -2.02 8.82
C LEU A 136 -1.61 -1.04 9.93
N GLU A 137 -0.34 -0.65 9.94
CA GLU A 137 0.15 0.45 10.74
C GLU A 137 0.43 1.66 9.83
N PHE A 138 -0.12 2.82 10.21
CA PHE A 138 0.27 4.08 9.58
C PHE A 138 1.07 4.92 10.57
N ARG A 139 2.26 5.33 10.16
CA ARG A 139 3.19 6.14 10.96
C ARG A 139 3.35 7.51 10.32
N LEU A 140 2.62 8.50 10.82
CA LEU A 140 2.62 9.85 10.25
C LEU A 140 3.86 10.63 10.66
N PHE A 141 4.43 11.33 9.68
CA PHE A 141 5.58 12.21 9.87
C PHE A 141 5.50 13.43 8.95
N GLU A 142 6.41 14.36 9.15
CA GLU A 142 6.68 15.46 8.24
C GLU A 142 8.18 15.52 7.94
N SER A 143 8.54 15.66 6.66
CA SER A 143 9.90 15.91 6.23
C SER A 143 10.23 17.39 6.40
N VAL A 144 11.27 17.71 7.19
CA VAL A 144 11.66 19.11 7.45
C VAL A 144 12.19 19.75 6.17
N LYS A 145 11.56 20.88 5.75
CA LYS A 145 11.92 21.66 4.56
C LYS A 145 11.86 20.88 3.23
N ARG A 146 11.18 19.72 3.21
CA ARG A 146 11.03 18.88 2.00
C ARG A 146 9.62 18.31 1.91
N ARG A 147 9.25 17.88 0.70
CA ARG A 147 7.96 17.24 0.43
C ARG A 147 8.13 15.79 -0.06
N THR A 148 9.31 15.21 0.17
CA THR A 148 9.68 13.84 -0.23
C THR A 148 10.48 13.18 0.90
N PRO A 149 10.35 11.84 1.08
CA PRO A 149 9.42 10.97 0.38
C PRO A 149 7.97 11.31 0.72
N SER A 150 7.00 10.95 -0.13
CA SER A 150 5.58 11.07 0.23
C SER A 150 5.16 9.94 1.16
N ALA A 151 5.59 8.71 0.87
CA ALA A 151 5.42 7.56 1.74
C ALA A 151 6.58 6.58 1.52
N PHE A 152 6.68 5.58 2.38
CA PHE A 152 7.45 4.35 2.20
C PHE A 152 6.87 3.24 3.08
N ALA A 153 7.05 2.00 2.67
CA ALA A 153 6.42 0.85 3.29
C ALA A 153 7.44 -0.21 3.71
N VAL A 154 7.29 -0.78 4.90
CA VAL A 154 8.09 -1.87 5.45
C VAL A 154 7.30 -2.62 6.54
N ASP A 155 7.38 -3.96 6.55
CA ASP A 155 6.84 -4.82 7.62
C ASP A 155 5.37 -4.52 8.02
N TRP A 156 4.49 -4.37 7.03
CA TRP A 156 3.05 -4.01 7.19
C TRP A 156 2.81 -2.64 7.83
N SER A 157 3.83 -1.79 7.82
CA SER A 157 3.78 -0.40 8.22
C SER A 157 3.96 0.52 7.02
N VAL A 158 3.15 1.57 6.94
CA VAL A 158 3.26 2.64 5.95
C VAL A 158 3.64 3.92 6.67
N ALA A 159 4.87 4.38 6.45
CA ALA A 159 5.28 5.72 6.85
C ALA A 159 4.69 6.74 5.88
N TYR A 160 3.96 7.72 6.41
CA TYR A 160 3.14 8.67 5.65
C TYR A 160 3.51 10.11 5.97
N ASN A 161 3.98 10.84 4.97
CA ASN A 161 4.40 12.24 5.11
C ASN A 161 3.22 13.20 4.94
N VAL A 162 2.79 13.86 6.01
CA VAL A 162 1.67 14.82 5.95
C VAL A 162 1.95 16.06 5.07
N SER A 163 3.21 16.32 4.71
CA SER A 163 3.62 17.34 3.74
C SER A 163 3.98 16.77 2.37
N GLY A 164 3.73 15.47 2.14
CA GLY A 164 4.11 14.76 0.93
C GLY A 164 3.59 15.42 -0.36
N SER A 165 4.44 15.45 -1.40
CA SER A 165 4.10 16.11 -2.67
C SER A 165 2.95 15.43 -3.42
N LEU A 166 2.72 14.13 -3.17
CA LEU A 166 1.64 13.35 -3.79
C LEU A 166 0.31 13.42 -3.02
N PHE A 167 0.29 14.08 -1.85
CA PHE A 167 -0.86 14.13 -0.95
C PHE A 167 -1.57 15.49 -1.00
N GLY A 168 -1.95 15.90 -2.22
CA GLY A 168 -2.72 17.14 -2.45
C GLY A 168 -4.23 16.97 -2.24
N ASP A 169 -4.72 15.74 -2.46
CA ASP A 169 -6.13 15.36 -2.37
C ASP A 169 -6.29 13.87 -1.99
N ASP A 170 -7.54 13.44 -1.84
CA ASP A 170 -7.89 12.06 -1.49
C ASP A 170 -7.52 11.05 -2.60
N ALA A 171 -7.58 11.44 -3.85
CA ALA A 171 -7.21 10.59 -4.99
C ALA A 171 -5.71 10.33 -5.03
N GLY A 172 -4.89 11.35 -4.80
CA GLY A 172 -3.44 11.23 -4.66
C GLY A 172 -3.06 10.31 -3.52
N VAL A 173 -3.69 10.49 -2.34
CA VAL A 173 -3.47 9.60 -1.18
C VAL A 173 -3.85 8.16 -1.51
N ARG A 174 -5.05 7.92 -2.00
CA ARG A 174 -5.53 6.57 -2.33
C ARG A 174 -4.63 5.85 -3.33
N ASN A 175 -4.25 6.53 -4.40
CA ASN A 175 -3.39 5.93 -5.43
C ASN A 175 -1.98 5.61 -4.89
N THR A 176 -1.40 6.52 -4.10
CA THR A 176 -0.09 6.28 -3.47
C THR A 176 -0.18 5.16 -2.44
N LEU A 177 -1.24 5.12 -1.63
CA LEU A 177 -1.39 4.04 -0.66
C LEU A 177 -1.54 2.67 -1.33
N PHE A 178 -2.22 2.56 -2.47
CA PHE A 178 -2.29 1.30 -3.19
C PHE A 178 -0.91 0.85 -3.69
N HIS A 179 -0.08 1.78 -4.16
CA HIS A 179 1.31 1.55 -4.53
C HIS A 179 2.14 1.05 -3.34
N GLU A 180 2.08 1.74 -2.20
CA GLU A 180 2.83 1.33 -0.99
C GLU A 180 2.37 -0.03 -0.44
N LEU A 181 1.07 -0.30 -0.46
CA LEU A 181 0.53 -1.59 -0.08
C LEU A 181 1.01 -2.72 -0.99
N PHE A 182 1.25 -2.42 -2.27
CA PHE A 182 1.82 -3.42 -3.16
C PHE A 182 3.23 -3.81 -2.73
N HIS A 183 4.09 -2.87 -2.32
CA HIS A 183 5.42 -3.21 -1.80
C HIS A 183 5.35 -4.17 -0.61
N LEU A 184 4.40 -3.97 0.32
CA LEU A 184 4.18 -4.87 1.45
C LEU A 184 3.73 -6.26 1.00
N ASN A 185 2.82 -6.33 0.02
CA ASN A 185 2.37 -7.60 -0.56
C ASN A 185 3.48 -8.28 -1.36
N ASP A 186 4.25 -7.55 -2.17
CA ASP A 186 5.39 -8.09 -2.91
C ASP A 186 6.44 -8.72 -1.97
N GLN A 187 6.73 -8.03 -0.86
CA GLN A 187 7.62 -8.54 0.19
C GLN A 187 7.06 -9.84 0.82
N ALA A 188 5.77 -9.86 1.17
CA ALA A 188 5.10 -11.06 1.72
C ALA A 188 5.12 -12.23 0.72
N HIS A 189 5.08 -11.93 -0.57
CA HIS A 189 5.23 -12.88 -1.67
C HIS A 189 6.71 -13.11 -2.05
N ARG A 190 7.65 -12.87 -1.12
CA ARG A 190 9.10 -13.13 -1.25
C ARG A 190 9.77 -12.39 -2.42
N GLY A 191 9.37 -11.14 -2.68
CA GLY A 191 9.86 -10.35 -3.81
C GLY A 191 9.44 -10.93 -5.16
N TRP A 192 8.14 -11.18 -5.30
CA TRP A 192 7.54 -11.71 -6.52
C TRP A 192 7.91 -10.88 -7.76
N SER A 193 7.91 -9.54 -7.63
CA SER A 193 8.24 -8.63 -8.73
C SER A 193 9.57 -8.95 -9.38
N GLY A 194 10.62 -9.21 -8.57
CA GLY A 194 11.94 -9.59 -9.06
C GLY A 194 11.93 -10.91 -9.82
N ARG A 195 11.22 -11.92 -9.30
CA ARG A 195 11.17 -13.25 -9.90
C ARG A 195 10.28 -13.33 -11.14
N ALA A 196 9.13 -12.69 -11.10
CA ALA A 196 8.13 -12.80 -12.17
C ALA A 196 8.33 -11.77 -13.29
N LEU A 197 8.77 -10.56 -12.95
CA LEU A 197 8.86 -9.44 -13.89
C LEU A 197 10.31 -9.00 -14.20
N GLY A 198 11.32 -9.48 -13.45
CA GLY A 198 12.71 -9.01 -13.60
C GLY A 198 13.23 -9.11 -15.02
N ALA A 199 13.16 -10.28 -15.64
CA ALA A 199 13.65 -10.49 -17.00
C ALA A 199 12.90 -9.64 -18.06
N LEU A 200 11.58 -9.43 -17.86
CA LEU A 200 10.76 -8.57 -18.72
C LEU A 200 11.19 -7.11 -18.58
N TYR A 201 11.33 -6.64 -17.34
CA TYR A 201 11.76 -5.28 -17.01
C TYR A 201 13.15 -4.97 -17.58
N ASP A 202 14.11 -5.88 -17.38
CA ASP A 202 15.48 -5.76 -17.93
C ASP A 202 15.49 -5.75 -19.45
N GLY A 203 14.64 -6.55 -20.09
CA GLY A 203 14.47 -6.55 -21.55
C GLY A 203 13.96 -5.20 -22.10
N ILE A 204 13.00 -4.57 -21.39
CA ILE A 204 12.54 -3.22 -21.75
C ILE A 204 13.67 -2.19 -21.60
N LEU A 205 14.40 -2.24 -20.48
CA LEU A 205 15.53 -1.33 -20.25
C LEU A 205 16.66 -1.53 -21.26
N ALA A 206 16.98 -2.78 -21.60
CA ALA A 206 17.99 -3.07 -22.63
C ALA A 206 17.60 -2.48 -24.00
N LYS A 207 16.31 -2.50 -24.34
CA LYS A 207 15.78 -1.92 -25.59
C LYS A 207 15.72 -0.40 -25.57
N CYS A 208 15.26 0.18 -24.46
CA CYS A 208 14.92 1.60 -24.39
C CYS A 208 15.91 2.46 -23.65
N GLY A 209 16.69 1.91 -22.71
CA GLY A 209 17.42 2.70 -21.73
C GLY A 209 16.44 3.60 -20.96
N GLU A 210 16.84 4.82 -20.67
CA GLU A 210 16.01 5.83 -20.00
C GLU A 210 15.24 6.75 -20.98
N ARG A 211 15.17 6.41 -22.26
CA ARG A 211 14.54 7.24 -23.29
C ARG A 211 13.01 7.20 -23.18
N SER A 212 12.43 8.29 -22.67
CA SER A 212 10.98 8.39 -22.43
C SER A 212 10.11 8.05 -23.64
N PRO A 213 10.40 8.45 -24.89
CA PRO A 213 9.56 8.07 -26.03
C PRO A 213 9.54 6.56 -26.30
N CYS A 214 10.64 5.84 -26.00
CA CYS A 214 10.69 4.40 -26.11
C CYS A 214 9.97 3.69 -24.95
N LEU A 215 10.07 4.25 -23.75
CA LEU A 215 9.47 3.70 -22.53
C LEU A 215 7.96 3.96 -22.43
N GLU A 216 7.45 5.00 -23.09
CA GLU A 216 6.05 5.44 -22.99
C GLU A 216 5.02 4.31 -23.17
N PRO A 217 5.13 3.40 -24.16
CA PRO A 217 4.15 2.33 -24.32
C PRO A 217 4.25 1.24 -23.25
N TYR A 218 5.35 1.17 -22.49
CA TYR A 218 5.60 0.14 -21.46
C TYR A 218 5.31 0.63 -20.04
N THR A 219 5.23 1.95 -19.84
CA THR A 219 5.04 2.47 -18.48
C THR A 219 3.60 2.33 -18.00
N PRO A 220 3.37 1.76 -16.80
CA PRO A 220 2.03 1.69 -16.23
C PRO A 220 1.56 3.05 -15.69
N ASP A 221 2.48 4.00 -15.49
CA ASP A 221 2.23 5.34 -14.96
C ASP A 221 2.74 6.43 -15.89
N THR A 222 2.25 7.66 -15.69
CA THR A 222 2.66 8.86 -16.43
C THR A 222 3.60 9.75 -15.63
N LEU A 223 3.94 9.39 -14.39
CA LEU A 223 4.81 10.17 -13.52
C LEU A 223 6.23 10.21 -14.08
N LYS A 224 6.70 11.42 -14.40
CA LYS A 224 8.09 11.67 -14.82
C LYS A 224 8.89 12.29 -13.67
N VAL A 225 10.10 11.80 -13.50
CA VAL A 225 11.04 12.32 -12.51
C VAL A 225 11.93 13.39 -13.12
N LYS A 226 12.71 14.07 -12.27
CA LYS A 226 13.74 15.02 -12.73
C LYS A 226 14.71 14.31 -13.68
N GLY A 227 14.88 14.86 -14.87
CA GLY A 227 15.64 14.21 -15.97
C GLY A 227 14.75 13.69 -17.10
N GLY A 228 13.41 13.65 -16.89
CA GLY A 228 12.41 13.40 -17.93
C GLY A 228 12.06 11.94 -18.19
N THR A 229 12.69 10.98 -17.46
CA THR A 229 12.30 9.57 -17.56
C THR A 229 11.07 9.25 -16.71
N TYR A 230 10.40 8.13 -16.98
CA TYR A 230 9.27 7.66 -16.16
C TYR A 230 9.75 7.10 -14.82
N TYR A 231 8.98 7.35 -13.76
CA TYR A 231 9.30 6.91 -12.40
C TYR A 231 9.57 5.40 -12.33
N ALA A 232 8.69 4.60 -12.92
CA ALA A 232 8.83 3.15 -12.97
C ALA A 232 10.14 2.63 -13.58
N PHE A 233 10.84 3.45 -14.41
CA PHE A 233 12.05 3.09 -15.11
C PHE A 233 13.27 3.97 -14.76
N HIS A 234 13.16 4.76 -13.69
CA HIS A 234 14.25 5.63 -13.26
C HIS A 234 15.42 4.81 -12.69
N LYS A 235 16.65 5.19 -13.07
CA LYS A 235 17.87 4.60 -12.53
C LYS A 235 17.91 4.72 -11.00
N GLY A 236 17.99 3.62 -10.30
CA GLY A 236 17.91 3.53 -8.84
C GLY A 236 16.55 3.11 -8.32
N ASN A 237 15.51 3.14 -9.15
CA ASN A 237 14.29 2.40 -8.93
C ASN A 237 14.49 0.98 -9.49
N GLY A 238 13.82 -0.01 -9.00
CA GLY A 238 13.94 -1.37 -9.52
C GLY A 238 12.63 -1.85 -10.10
N VAL A 239 12.61 -3.12 -10.50
CA VAL A 239 11.39 -3.79 -10.95
C VAL A 239 10.26 -3.74 -9.90
N GLY A 240 10.57 -3.59 -8.61
CA GLY A 240 9.59 -3.41 -7.54
C GLY A 240 8.73 -2.15 -7.74
N GLU A 241 9.34 -1.03 -8.13
CA GLU A 241 8.61 0.21 -8.43
C GLU A 241 7.75 0.08 -9.70
N TYR A 242 8.27 -0.57 -10.74
CA TYR A 242 7.47 -0.89 -11.93
C TYR A 242 6.26 -1.74 -11.57
N ALA A 243 6.43 -2.75 -10.73
CA ALA A 243 5.36 -3.65 -10.29
C ALA A 243 4.33 -2.94 -9.40
N ALA A 244 4.76 -2.03 -8.52
CA ALA A 244 3.87 -1.22 -7.70
C ALA A 244 3.03 -0.24 -8.54
N GLU A 245 3.64 0.38 -9.56
CA GLU A 245 2.89 1.19 -10.53
C GLU A 245 1.94 0.35 -11.38
N LEU A 246 2.32 -0.87 -11.72
CA LEU A 246 1.45 -1.82 -12.43
C LEU A 246 0.24 -2.23 -11.59
N ALA A 247 0.43 -2.52 -10.30
CA ALA A 247 -0.65 -2.84 -9.38
C ALA A 247 -1.58 -1.64 -9.16
N ARG A 248 -1.01 -0.43 -9.01
CA ARG A 248 -1.79 0.81 -8.98
C ARG A 248 -2.61 0.99 -10.26
N ARG A 249 -2.04 0.70 -11.43
CA ARG A 249 -2.73 0.75 -12.71
C ARG A 249 -3.86 -0.26 -12.79
N TYR A 250 -3.64 -1.48 -12.31
CA TYR A 250 -4.68 -2.50 -12.19
C TYR A 250 -5.86 -1.98 -11.36
N TYR A 251 -5.59 -1.47 -10.16
CA TYR A 251 -6.61 -0.90 -9.29
C TYR A 251 -7.40 0.23 -9.97
N MET A 252 -6.71 1.17 -10.61
CA MET A 252 -7.36 2.32 -11.25
C MET A 252 -8.26 1.90 -12.43
N GLU A 253 -7.81 0.96 -13.27
CA GLU A 253 -8.58 0.49 -14.41
C GLU A 253 -9.80 -0.34 -13.98
N HIS A 254 -9.62 -1.26 -13.01
CA HIS A 254 -10.75 -2.05 -12.49
C HIS A 254 -11.75 -1.18 -11.74
N ARG A 255 -11.27 -0.21 -10.95
CA ARG A 255 -12.14 0.76 -10.27
C ARG A 255 -12.96 1.59 -11.26
N ALA A 256 -12.38 1.96 -12.39
CA ALA A 256 -13.13 2.62 -13.48
C ALA A 256 -14.23 1.69 -14.05
N VAL A 257 -13.89 0.45 -14.35
CA VAL A 257 -14.87 -0.56 -14.85
C VAL A 257 -16.01 -0.78 -13.85
N LEU A 258 -15.69 -0.99 -12.57
CA LEU A 258 -16.68 -1.18 -11.51
C LEU A 258 -17.61 0.03 -11.34
N ARG A 259 -17.14 1.22 -11.66
CA ARG A 259 -17.91 2.47 -11.69
C ARG A 259 -18.58 2.76 -13.03
N LYS A 260 -18.58 1.78 -13.96
CA LYS A 260 -19.15 1.93 -15.30
C LYS A 260 -18.50 3.04 -16.13
N GLN A 261 -17.23 3.35 -15.86
CA GLN A 261 -16.43 4.30 -16.61
C GLN A 261 -15.60 3.59 -17.67
N ALA A 262 -15.44 4.20 -18.83
CA ALA A 262 -14.67 3.61 -19.93
C ALA A 262 -13.15 3.67 -19.65
N VAL A 263 -12.47 2.55 -19.84
CA VAL A 263 -11.01 2.47 -19.90
C VAL A 263 -10.60 2.61 -21.37
N LYS A 264 -10.20 3.81 -21.78
CA LYS A 264 -9.93 4.11 -23.19
C LYS A 264 -8.71 3.39 -23.76
N ARG A 265 -7.68 3.18 -22.95
CA ARG A 265 -6.41 2.54 -23.31
C ARG A 265 -5.99 1.61 -22.19
N PRO A 266 -6.53 0.36 -22.17
CA PRO A 266 -6.11 -0.61 -21.15
C PRO A 266 -4.61 -0.86 -21.25
N PHE A 267 -3.91 -0.87 -20.11
CA PHE A 267 -2.47 -1.10 -20.08
C PHE A 267 -2.07 -2.41 -20.75
N LYS A 268 -2.83 -3.48 -20.49
CA LYS A 268 -2.62 -4.82 -21.08
C LYS A 268 -2.71 -4.85 -22.62
N CYS A 269 -3.31 -3.82 -23.23
CA CYS A 269 -3.47 -3.72 -24.69
C CYS A 269 -2.33 -2.94 -25.38
N GLY A 270 -1.28 -2.61 -24.66
CA GLY A 270 -0.03 -2.07 -25.18
C GLY A 270 0.86 -3.15 -25.83
N PRO A 271 2.18 -3.00 -25.74
CA PRO A 271 3.13 -4.01 -26.21
C PRO A 271 2.90 -5.39 -25.54
N PRO A 272 3.36 -6.50 -26.15
CA PRO A 272 3.19 -7.83 -25.59
C PRO A 272 3.72 -8.01 -24.16
N GLU A 273 4.75 -7.25 -23.79
CA GLU A 273 5.32 -7.22 -22.45
C GLU A 273 4.29 -6.75 -21.41
N ASN A 274 3.46 -5.77 -21.76
CA ASN A 274 2.39 -5.28 -20.88
C ASN A 274 1.35 -6.37 -20.58
N ALA A 275 0.92 -7.10 -21.61
CA ALA A 275 -0.04 -8.19 -21.43
C ALA A 275 0.54 -9.30 -20.53
N LYS A 276 1.82 -9.63 -20.70
CA LYS A 276 2.53 -10.62 -19.86
C LYS A 276 2.63 -10.15 -18.41
N ALA A 277 3.08 -8.92 -18.17
CA ALA A 277 3.20 -8.35 -16.84
C ALA A 277 1.84 -8.27 -16.13
N TRP A 278 0.81 -7.84 -16.87
CA TRP A 278 -0.56 -7.76 -16.37
C TRP A 278 -1.11 -9.14 -15.97
N ALA A 279 -0.99 -10.12 -16.83
CA ALA A 279 -1.47 -11.48 -16.57
C ALA A 279 -0.77 -12.10 -15.33
N ALA A 280 0.54 -11.93 -15.22
CA ALA A 280 1.29 -12.41 -14.06
C ALA A 280 0.85 -11.73 -12.74
N LEU A 281 0.60 -10.41 -12.77
CA LEU A 281 0.10 -9.68 -11.60
C LEU A 281 -1.31 -10.13 -11.20
N VAL A 282 -2.20 -10.28 -12.19
CA VAL A 282 -3.60 -10.71 -12.00
C VAL A 282 -3.66 -12.09 -11.36
N GLU A 283 -2.86 -13.02 -11.84
CA GLU A 283 -2.80 -14.38 -11.31
C GLU A 283 -2.30 -14.43 -9.87
N GLU A 284 -1.20 -13.76 -9.58
CA GLU A 284 -0.55 -13.81 -8.26
C GLU A 284 -1.37 -13.14 -7.16
N PHE A 285 -1.88 -11.93 -7.43
CA PHE A 285 -2.44 -11.08 -6.38
C PHE A 285 -3.95 -10.95 -6.41
N PHE A 286 -4.57 -11.16 -7.57
CA PHE A 286 -6.00 -10.87 -7.74
C PHE A 286 -6.84 -12.10 -8.11
N GLY A 287 -6.29 -13.31 -7.91
CA GLY A 287 -7.02 -14.56 -8.09
C GLY A 287 -7.54 -14.75 -9.53
N GLY A 288 -6.79 -14.27 -10.52
CA GLY A 288 -7.17 -14.38 -11.93
C GLY A 288 -8.27 -13.40 -12.39
N VAL A 289 -8.74 -12.49 -11.52
CA VAL A 289 -9.85 -11.58 -11.86
C VAL A 289 -9.38 -10.43 -12.73
N ASP A 290 -9.86 -10.36 -13.96
CA ASP A 290 -9.61 -9.26 -14.90
C ASP A 290 -10.91 -8.79 -15.56
N LEU A 291 -11.47 -7.71 -15.04
CA LEU A 291 -12.71 -7.07 -15.52
C LEU A 291 -12.44 -6.05 -16.64
N VAL A 292 -11.18 -5.71 -16.89
CA VAL A 292 -10.81 -4.75 -17.93
C VAL A 292 -11.11 -5.38 -19.30
N PRO A 293 -11.77 -4.66 -20.23
CA PRO A 293 -12.13 -5.20 -21.52
C PRO A 293 -10.97 -5.84 -22.28
N ALA A 294 -11.28 -6.89 -23.07
CA ALA A 294 -10.32 -7.49 -23.97
C ALA A 294 -9.82 -6.49 -25.00
N CYS A 295 -8.60 -6.69 -25.49
CA CYS A 295 -8.01 -5.83 -26.50
C CYS A 295 -8.73 -6.02 -27.83
N THR A 296 -9.26 -4.94 -28.37
CA THR A 296 -9.74 -4.92 -29.75
C THR A 296 -8.54 -4.96 -30.71
N LYS A 297 -8.62 -5.83 -31.69
CA LYS A 297 -7.62 -5.93 -32.77
C LYS A 297 -7.64 -4.69 -33.63
#